data_19cae9d02c45d98e839ab57950761c77
#
_entry.id   19cae9d02c45d98e839ab57950761c77
#
_cell.length_a   1.000
_cell.length_b   1.000
_cell.length_c   1.000
_cell.angle_alpha   90.00
_cell.angle_beta   90.00
_cell.angle_gamma   90.00
#
_symmetry.space_group_name_H-M   'P 1'
#
loop_
_entity.id
_entity.type
_entity.pdbx_description
1 polymer ?
#
loop_
_entity_poly.entity_id
_entity_poly.type
_entity_poly.pdbx_seq_one_letter_code
_entity_poly.pdbx_strand_id
1 'polypeptide(L)'
;MAWDDLDKDRIEQIIRQISGKGLKKSTELISPAIIKGSGIIFLWAPTKKTLIKVNRGIRVYVVSYEMDEKDRVLVYDGYNLLAIHPDELDEIGFN
;
A
#
# COMPACT_ATOMS: atom_id res chain seq x y z
N MET A 1 -9.82 4.61 12.18
CA MET A 1 -10.59 4.08 11.03
C MET A 1 -9.82 2.97 10.36
N ALA A 2 -10.47 1.86 10.06
CA ALA A 2 -9.82 0.76 9.37
C ALA A 2 -9.80 1.02 7.86
N TRP A 3 -8.73 0.60 7.17
CA TRP A 3 -8.69 0.69 5.71
C TRP A 3 -9.81 -0.13 5.06
N ASP A 4 -10.35 -1.10 5.79
CA ASP A 4 -11.50 -1.89 5.32
C ASP A 4 -12.73 -1.03 5.06
N ASP A 5 -12.87 0.06 5.81
CA ASP A 5 -14.01 0.97 5.76
C ASP A 5 -13.69 2.28 5.04
N LEU A 6 -12.65 2.27 4.24
CA LEU A 6 -12.22 3.45 3.50
C LEU A 6 -13.33 3.88 2.54
N ASP A 7 -13.74 5.14 2.61
CA ASP A 7 -14.81 5.64 1.75
C ASP A 7 -14.31 5.90 0.32
N LYS A 8 -15.27 6.01 -0.58
CA LYS A 8 -15.01 6.17 -1.99
C LYS A 8 -14.20 7.43 -2.31
N ASP A 9 -14.51 8.54 -1.65
CA ASP A 9 -13.83 9.81 -1.90
C ASP A 9 -12.36 9.74 -1.49
N ARG A 10 -12.08 9.10 -0.37
CA ARG A 10 -10.72 8.93 0.11
C ARG A 10 -9.93 8.02 -0.83
N ILE A 11 -10.53 6.94 -1.30
CA ILE A 11 -9.92 6.05 -2.27
C ILE A 11 -9.57 6.80 -3.55
N GLU A 12 -10.50 7.60 -4.06
CA GLU A 12 -10.29 8.39 -5.27
C GLU A 12 -9.16 9.40 -5.11
N GLN A 13 -9.04 10.03 -3.95
CA GLN A 13 -7.94 10.95 -3.68
C GLN A 13 -6.60 10.24 -3.73
N ILE A 14 -6.50 9.07 -3.12
CA ILE A 14 -5.27 8.30 -3.10
C ILE A 14 -4.88 7.88 -4.52
N ILE A 15 -5.83 7.37 -5.28
CA ILE A 15 -5.59 6.95 -6.66
C ILE A 15 -5.14 8.14 -7.52
N ARG A 16 -5.72 9.29 -7.34
CA ARG A 16 -5.35 10.51 -8.04
C ARG A 16 -3.92 10.93 -7.74
N GLN A 17 -3.50 10.84 -6.50
CA GLN A 17 -2.12 11.15 -6.12
C GLN A 17 -1.14 10.24 -6.83
N ILE A 18 -1.44 8.96 -6.90
CA ILE A 18 -0.59 7.98 -7.57
C ILE A 18 -0.54 8.25 -9.07
N SER A 19 -1.70 8.43 -9.69
CA SER A 19 -1.81 8.55 -11.16
C SER A 19 -1.39 9.91 -11.68
N GLY A 20 -1.78 10.97 -10.98
CA GLY A 20 -1.59 12.34 -11.46
C GLY A 20 -0.17 12.85 -11.36
N LYS A 21 0.57 12.41 -10.36
CA LYS A 21 1.94 12.87 -10.11
C LYS A 21 3.00 11.93 -10.63
N GLY A 22 2.64 10.69 -10.88
CA GLY A 22 3.57 9.64 -11.21
C GLY A 22 4.42 9.25 -10.01
N LEU A 23 4.90 8.02 -10.02
CA LEU A 23 5.67 7.48 -8.88
C LEU A 23 7.03 8.16 -8.72
N LYS A 24 7.61 8.66 -9.81
CA LYS A 24 8.92 9.29 -9.79
C LYS A 24 8.96 10.62 -9.06
N LYS A 25 7.85 11.35 -9.06
CA LYS A 25 7.80 12.71 -8.53
C LYS A 25 7.28 12.79 -7.12
N SER A 26 6.88 11.67 -6.57
CA SER A 26 6.19 11.63 -5.29
C SER A 26 7.02 10.99 -4.19
N THR A 27 8.33 11.17 -4.22
CA THR A 27 9.24 10.58 -3.21
C THR A 27 8.92 11.03 -1.80
N GLU A 28 8.27 12.18 -1.65
CA GLU A 28 7.85 12.66 -0.34
C GLU A 28 6.60 11.93 0.16
N LEU A 29 5.79 11.39 -0.77
CA LEU A 29 4.51 10.77 -0.45
C LEU A 29 4.52 9.25 -0.69
N ILE A 30 5.43 8.77 -1.52
CA ILE A 30 5.48 7.38 -1.95
C ILE A 30 6.88 6.84 -1.75
N SER A 31 7.01 5.85 -0.89
CA SER A 31 8.30 5.20 -0.61
C SER A 31 8.27 3.78 -1.14
N PRO A 32 9.29 3.36 -1.88
CA PRO A 32 9.37 1.96 -2.31
C PRO A 32 9.69 1.07 -1.12
N ALA A 33 9.13 -0.13 -1.14
CA ALA A 33 9.37 -1.14 -0.12
C ALA A 33 9.26 -2.51 -0.75
N ILE A 34 9.71 -3.53 -0.04
CA ILE A 34 9.57 -4.92 -0.46
C ILE A 34 8.80 -5.65 0.63
N ILE A 35 7.84 -6.48 0.24
CA ILE A 35 7.15 -7.34 1.20
C ILE A 35 8.11 -8.42 1.63
N LYS A 36 8.40 -8.49 2.94
CA LYS A 36 9.39 -9.41 3.51
C LYS A 36 9.03 -10.86 3.29
N GLY A 37 10.06 -11.70 3.27
CA GLY A 37 9.91 -13.13 3.32
C GLY A 37 9.73 -13.77 1.96
N SER A 38 9.28 -15.02 1.97
CA SER A 38 9.00 -15.79 0.77
C SER A 38 7.63 -16.45 0.93
N GLY A 39 7.06 -16.90 -0.19
CA GLY A 39 5.74 -17.49 -0.20
C GLY A 39 4.65 -16.47 -0.48
N ILE A 40 3.50 -16.66 0.14
CA ILE A 40 2.29 -15.92 -0.18
C ILE A 40 1.76 -15.24 1.07
N ILE A 41 1.19 -14.04 0.88
CA ILE A 41 0.44 -13.33 1.93
C ILE A 41 -0.89 -12.88 1.34
N PHE A 42 -1.95 -12.87 2.15
CA PHE A 42 -3.24 -12.34 1.77
C PHE A 42 -3.41 -10.96 2.37
N LEU A 43 -3.68 -9.96 1.52
CA LEU A 43 -3.81 -8.57 1.94
C LEU A 43 -5.17 -8.02 1.53
N TRP A 44 -5.72 -7.19 2.40
CA TRP A 44 -7.00 -6.54 2.12
C TRP A 44 -6.83 -5.46 1.07
N ALA A 45 -7.66 -5.50 0.03
CA ALA A 45 -7.69 -4.50 -1.03
C ALA A 45 -8.93 -3.61 -0.84
N PRO A 46 -8.78 -2.39 -0.31
CA PRO A 46 -9.93 -1.55 0.00
C PRO A 46 -10.81 -1.22 -1.21
N THR A 47 -10.23 -1.09 -2.39
CA THR A 47 -10.99 -0.77 -3.60
C THR A 47 -11.82 -1.94 -4.09
N LYS A 48 -11.39 -3.15 -3.81
CA LYS A 48 -12.08 -4.38 -4.23
C LYS A 48 -12.86 -5.03 -3.10
N LYS A 49 -12.62 -4.58 -1.88
CA LYS A 49 -13.26 -5.09 -0.66
C LYS A 49 -13.15 -6.60 -0.53
N THR A 50 -11.94 -7.09 -0.75
CA THR A 50 -11.62 -8.51 -0.62
C THR A 50 -10.15 -8.68 -0.32
N LEU A 51 -9.79 -9.88 0.16
CA LEU A 51 -8.41 -10.27 0.32
C LEU A 51 -7.83 -10.67 -1.03
N ILE A 52 -6.61 -10.22 -1.29
CA ILE A 52 -5.88 -10.54 -2.50
C ILE A 52 -4.63 -11.32 -2.15
N LYS A 53 -4.38 -12.36 -2.91
CA LYS A 53 -3.18 -13.18 -2.80
C LYS A 53 -2.01 -12.45 -3.44
N VAL A 54 -0.96 -12.22 -2.66
CA VAL A 54 0.22 -11.49 -3.10
C VAL A 54 1.46 -12.31 -2.78
N ASN A 55 2.42 -12.29 -3.69
CA ASN A 55 3.70 -12.95 -3.44
C ASN A 55 4.58 -12.07 -2.57
N ARG A 56 5.18 -12.66 -1.54
CA ARG A 56 6.21 -11.98 -0.75
C ARG A 56 7.44 -11.77 -1.62
N GLY A 57 8.16 -10.70 -1.36
CA GLY A 57 9.35 -10.36 -2.14
C GLY A 57 9.09 -9.39 -3.28
N ILE A 58 7.84 -9.06 -3.56
CA ILE A 58 7.54 -8.06 -4.59
C ILE A 58 7.76 -6.64 -4.07
N ARG A 59 8.02 -5.74 -5.01
CA ARG A 59 8.13 -4.32 -4.71
C ARG A 59 6.75 -3.69 -4.64
N VAL A 60 6.55 -2.86 -3.62
CA VAL A 60 5.35 -2.05 -3.46
C VAL A 60 5.76 -0.62 -3.16
N TYR A 61 4.80 0.30 -3.16
CA TYR A 61 5.03 1.70 -2.83
C TYR A 61 4.11 2.08 -1.67
N VAL A 62 4.70 2.58 -0.59
CA VAL A 62 3.91 3.01 0.56
C VAL A 62 3.27 4.35 0.20
N VAL A 63 1.95 4.39 0.12
CA VAL A 63 1.21 5.59 -0.27
C VAL A 63 0.63 6.33 0.92
N SER A 64 0.58 5.70 2.08
CA SER A 64 0.19 6.35 3.32
C SER A 64 0.85 5.63 4.49
N TYR A 65 1.51 6.39 5.35
CA TYR A 65 2.07 5.89 6.61
C TYR A 65 1.08 5.99 7.76
N GLU A 66 -0.09 6.54 7.51
CA GLU A 66 -1.15 6.59 8.49
C GLU A 66 -1.64 5.18 8.77
N MET A 67 -1.57 4.76 10.04
CA MET A 67 -2.01 3.43 10.42
C MET A 67 -3.49 3.42 10.75
N ASP A 68 -4.16 2.34 10.37
CA ASP A 68 -5.55 2.13 10.76
C ASP A 68 -5.62 1.50 12.15
N GLU A 69 -6.83 1.14 12.58
CA GLU A 69 -7.06 0.52 13.89
C GLU A 69 -6.38 -0.83 14.06
N LYS A 70 -6.01 -1.46 12.95
CA LYS A 70 -5.34 -2.76 12.94
C LYS A 70 -3.83 -2.62 12.68
N ASP A 71 -3.31 -1.41 12.85
CA ASP A 71 -1.90 -1.09 12.68
C ASP A 71 -1.36 -1.38 11.27
N ARG A 72 -2.20 -1.14 10.25
CA ARG A 72 -1.84 -1.35 8.85
C ARG A 72 -1.64 -0.03 8.14
N VAL A 73 -0.65 0.01 7.26
CA VAL A 73 -0.42 1.11 6.32
C VAL A 73 -0.96 0.73 4.95
N LEU A 74 -1.06 1.69 4.06
CA LEU A 74 -1.58 1.47 2.72
C LEU A 74 -0.44 1.49 1.71
N VAL A 75 -0.38 0.47 0.86
CA VAL A 75 0.63 0.34 -0.19
C VAL A 75 -0.03 0.10 -1.54
N TYR A 76 0.73 0.32 -2.60
CA TYR A 76 0.29 0.11 -3.98
C TYR A 76 1.30 -0.81 -4.68
N ASP A 77 0.82 -1.89 -5.27
CA ASP A 77 1.67 -2.89 -5.93
C ASP A 77 1.80 -2.69 -7.44
N GLY A 78 1.23 -1.62 -7.97
CA GLY A 78 1.15 -1.38 -9.40
C GLY A 78 -0.24 -1.68 -9.98
N TYR A 79 -1.05 -2.41 -9.24
CA TYR A 79 -2.40 -2.83 -9.67
C TYR A 79 -3.45 -2.52 -8.63
N ASN A 80 -3.14 -2.76 -7.37
CA ASN A 80 -4.11 -2.65 -6.29
C ASN A 80 -3.56 -1.86 -5.11
N LEU A 81 -4.46 -1.15 -4.42
CA LEU A 81 -4.16 -0.64 -3.09
C LEU A 81 -4.35 -1.79 -2.11
N LEU A 82 -3.41 -1.93 -1.18
CA LEU A 82 -3.38 -3.03 -0.22
C LEU A 82 -3.08 -2.51 1.16
N ALA A 83 -3.75 -3.06 2.17
CA ALA A 83 -3.48 -2.74 3.57
C ALA A 83 -2.53 -3.80 4.13
N ILE A 84 -1.43 -3.36 4.73
CA ILE A 84 -0.39 -4.27 5.22
C ILE A 84 0.22 -3.75 6.51
N HIS A 85 0.60 -4.65 7.41
CA HIS A 85 1.34 -4.28 8.60
C HIS A 85 2.75 -3.82 8.22
N PRO A 86 3.25 -2.73 8.80
CA PRO A 86 4.60 -2.25 8.50
C PRO A 86 5.69 -3.29 8.77
N ASP A 87 5.45 -4.18 9.74
CA ASP A 87 6.40 -5.24 10.07
C ASP A 87 6.64 -6.22 8.93
N GLU A 88 5.73 -6.26 7.97
CA GLU A 88 5.83 -7.11 6.78
C GLU A 88 6.64 -6.45 5.66
N LEU A 89 7.11 -5.22 5.86
CA LEU A 89 7.81 -4.46 4.85
C LEU A 89 9.27 -4.24 5.19
N ASP A 90 10.12 -4.39 4.16
CA ASP A 90 11.47 -3.86 4.17
C ASP A 90 11.43 -2.59 3.34
N GLU A 91 11.71 -1.45 3.95
CA GLU A 91 11.76 -0.20 3.22
C GLU A 91 13.09 -0.08 2.49
N ILE A 92 12.99 0.23 1.20
CA ILE A 92 14.17 0.55 0.42
C ILE A 92 14.42 2.03 0.61
N GLY A 93 15.49 2.37 1.33
CA GLY A 93 15.78 3.78 1.58
C GLY A 93 16.07 4.54 0.31
N PHE A 94 15.76 5.82 0.33
CA PHE A 94 16.22 6.75 -0.71
C PHE A 94 17.56 7.29 -0.30
N ASN A 95 18.51 7.12 -1.13
CA ASN A 95 19.83 7.69 -0.90
C ASN A 95 20.10 8.75 -1.94
#